data_2ad3aeec468e75b7f22f18c4c6fb79d9
#
_entry.id   2ad3aeec468e75b7f22f18c4c6fb79d9
#
_cell.length_a   1.000
_cell.length_b   1.000
_cell.length_c   1.000
_cell.angle_alpha   90.00
_cell.angle_beta   90.00
_cell.angle_gamma   90.00
#
_symmetry.space_group_name_H-M   'P 1'
#
loop_
_entity.id
_entity.type
_entity.pdbx_description
1 polymer ?
#
loop_
_entity_poly.entity_id
_entity_poly.type
_entity_poly.pdbx_seq_one_letter_code
_entity_poly.pdbx_strand_id
1 'polypeptide(L)'
;MIRTNGVKLNGKELPLRSHTEHALNDYFSSLNGHRPARVYDMVLREVEEPLFRAVLDYAAGNQSRAAVILGINRGTLRKKLRELGLSE
;
A
#
# COMPACT_ATOMS: atom_id res chain seq x y z
N MET A 1 -17.24 18.33 3.96
CA MET A 1 -15.90 18.02 3.93
C MET A 1 -15.39 17.69 2.56
N ILE A 2 -14.28 18.17 2.29
CA ILE A 2 -13.73 17.96 1.01
C ILE A 2 -12.76 16.85 1.01
N ARG A 3 -12.77 16.07 0.03
CA ARG A 3 -11.88 15.07 -0.06
C ARG A 3 -11.28 15.03 -1.37
N THR A 4 -10.10 14.67 -1.36
CA THR A 4 -9.42 14.37 -2.55
C THR A 4 -9.89 13.04 -3.02
N ASN A 5 -10.12 12.93 -4.27
CA ASN A 5 -10.59 11.69 -4.81
C ASN A 5 -9.46 10.88 -5.39
N GLY A 6 -8.38 10.87 -4.68
CA GLY A 6 -7.24 10.14 -5.12
C GLY A 6 -6.14 11.08 -5.55
N VAL A 7 -5.01 10.51 -5.88
CA VAL A 7 -3.83 11.25 -6.28
C VAL A 7 -3.83 11.38 -7.78
N LYS A 8 -3.50 12.56 -8.26
CA LYS A 8 -3.40 12.78 -9.69
C LYS A 8 -1.96 12.64 -10.14
N LEU A 9 -1.79 11.97 -11.26
CA LEU A 9 -0.50 11.73 -11.81
C LEU A 9 -0.59 11.99 -13.28
N ASN A 10 0.16 12.94 -13.79
CA ASN A 10 0.09 13.32 -15.20
C ASN A 10 -1.33 13.67 -15.62
N GLY A 11 -2.06 14.36 -14.75
CA GLY A 11 -3.43 14.76 -15.03
C GLY A 11 -4.47 13.67 -14.85
N LYS A 12 -4.05 12.47 -14.44
CA LYS A 12 -4.98 11.36 -14.26
C LYS A 12 -5.06 10.99 -12.80
N GLU A 13 -6.24 10.59 -12.37
CA GLU A 13 -6.42 10.10 -11.02
C GLU A 13 -5.93 8.68 -10.90
N LEU A 14 -5.32 8.36 -9.77
CA LEU A 14 -5.02 6.99 -9.43
C LEU A 14 -6.27 6.36 -8.85
N PRO A 15 -6.73 5.24 -9.38
CA PRO A 15 -7.98 4.64 -8.92
C PRO A 15 -7.83 3.76 -7.68
N LEU A 16 -6.85 4.01 -6.85
CA LEU A 16 -6.59 3.19 -5.67
C LEU A 16 -7.75 3.18 -4.69
N ARG A 17 -8.34 4.34 -4.45
CA ARG A 17 -9.43 4.45 -3.51
C ARG A 17 -10.60 3.58 -3.94
N SER A 18 -10.94 3.67 -5.20
CA SER A 18 -12.04 2.93 -5.76
C SER A 18 -11.80 1.43 -5.72
N HIS A 19 -10.60 1.01 -6.11
CA HIS A 19 -10.24 -0.41 -6.06
C HIS A 19 -10.29 -0.94 -4.64
N THR A 20 -9.81 -0.15 -3.69
CA THR A 20 -9.82 -0.55 -2.29
C THR A 20 -11.25 -0.71 -1.78
N GLU A 21 -12.12 0.23 -2.12
CA GLU A 21 -13.52 0.15 -1.71
C GLU A 21 -14.19 -1.10 -2.25
N HIS A 22 -13.98 -1.38 -3.54
CA HIS A 22 -14.56 -2.58 -4.14
C HIS A 22 -14.03 -3.85 -3.50
N ALA A 23 -12.72 -3.90 -3.27
CA ALA A 23 -12.12 -5.07 -2.67
C ALA A 23 -12.67 -5.32 -1.26
N LEU A 24 -12.86 -4.25 -0.49
CA LEU A 24 -13.38 -4.39 0.85
C LEU A 24 -14.85 -4.80 0.86
N ASN A 25 -15.64 -4.24 -0.04
CA ASN A 25 -17.02 -4.64 -0.16
C ASN A 25 -17.14 -6.12 -0.52
N ASP A 26 -16.31 -6.57 -1.44
CA ASP A 26 -16.30 -7.98 -1.82
C ASP A 26 -15.87 -8.86 -0.65
N TYR A 27 -14.86 -8.42 0.08
CA TYR A 27 -14.38 -9.17 1.24
C TYR A 27 -15.49 -9.34 2.27
N PHE A 28 -16.17 -8.23 2.64
CA PHE A 28 -17.21 -8.32 3.65
C PHE A 28 -18.41 -9.12 3.17
N SER A 29 -18.71 -9.08 1.87
CA SER A 29 -19.82 -9.84 1.33
C SER A 29 -19.55 -11.33 1.29
N SER A 30 -18.29 -11.73 1.27
CA SER A 30 -17.93 -13.13 1.07
C SER A 30 -17.58 -13.85 2.37
N LEU A 31 -17.84 -13.24 3.52
CA LEU A 31 -17.45 -13.85 4.79
C LEU A 31 -18.25 -15.09 5.17
N ASN A 32 -19.49 -15.19 4.70
CA ASN A 32 -20.32 -16.37 4.96
C ASN A 32 -20.43 -16.69 6.45
N GLY A 33 -20.68 -15.66 7.26
CA GLY A 33 -20.82 -15.82 8.68
C GLY A 33 -19.53 -15.82 9.48
N HIS A 34 -18.38 -15.84 8.82
CA HIS A 34 -17.11 -15.69 9.52
C HIS A 34 -16.92 -14.26 9.94
N ARG A 35 -16.28 -14.08 11.08
CA ARG A 35 -16.04 -12.73 11.57
C ARG A 35 -14.84 -12.13 10.89
N PRO A 36 -14.94 -10.87 10.45
CA PRO A 36 -13.76 -10.19 9.95
C PRO A 36 -12.81 -9.93 11.12
N ALA A 37 -11.52 -10.02 10.86
CA ALA A 37 -10.52 -9.76 11.87
C ALA A 37 -9.26 -9.25 11.21
N ARG A 38 -8.57 -8.33 11.90
CA ARG A 38 -7.29 -7.80 11.46
C ARG A 38 -7.37 -7.18 10.07
N VAL A 39 -8.47 -6.52 9.80
CA VAL A 39 -8.70 -5.91 8.49
C VAL A 39 -7.67 -4.82 8.20
N TYR A 40 -7.31 -4.05 9.22
CA TYR A 40 -6.31 -3.00 9.04
C TYR A 40 -4.98 -3.59 8.55
N ASP A 41 -4.50 -4.63 9.22
CA ASP A 41 -3.24 -5.26 8.83
C ASP A 41 -3.33 -5.87 7.44
N MET A 42 -4.46 -6.48 7.15
CA MET A 42 -4.67 -7.10 5.85
C MET A 42 -4.59 -6.07 4.72
N VAL A 43 -5.31 -4.98 4.87
CA VAL A 43 -5.33 -3.94 3.84
C VAL A 43 -3.97 -3.29 3.71
N LEU A 44 -3.35 -2.99 4.83
CA LEU A 44 -2.06 -2.34 4.83
C LEU A 44 -1.03 -3.18 4.08
N ARG A 45 -1.02 -4.48 4.35
CA ARG A 45 -0.07 -5.37 3.70
C ARG A 45 -0.32 -5.45 2.20
N GLU A 46 -1.59 -5.52 1.80
CA GLU A 46 -1.94 -5.60 0.39
C GLU A 46 -1.51 -4.36 -0.39
N VAL A 47 -1.53 -3.21 0.26
CA VAL A 47 -1.15 -1.96 -0.39
C VAL A 47 0.36 -1.74 -0.29
N GLU A 48 0.95 -2.05 0.85
CA GLU A 48 2.36 -1.77 1.07
C GLU A 48 3.27 -2.62 0.19
N GLU A 49 2.91 -3.85 -0.02
CA GLU A 49 3.77 -4.73 -0.79
C GLU A 49 3.99 -4.21 -2.21
N PRO A 50 2.93 -3.97 -3.00
CA PRO A 50 3.15 -3.41 -4.35
C PRO A 50 3.73 -2.01 -4.32
N LEU A 51 3.37 -1.21 -3.30
CA LEU A 51 3.90 0.14 -3.18
C LEU A 51 5.42 0.11 -3.05
N PHE A 52 5.91 -0.69 -2.11
CA PHE A 52 7.35 -0.74 -1.86
C PHE A 52 8.11 -1.36 -3.03
N ARG A 53 7.52 -2.36 -3.69
CA ARG A 53 8.15 -2.93 -4.87
C ARG A 53 8.31 -1.87 -5.96
N ALA A 54 7.25 -1.12 -6.22
CA ALA A 54 7.27 -0.12 -7.27
C ALA A 54 8.30 0.96 -6.99
N VAL A 55 8.35 1.42 -5.74
CA VAL A 55 9.27 2.49 -5.38
C VAL A 55 10.71 1.99 -5.40
N LEU A 56 10.96 0.77 -4.93
CA LEU A 56 12.30 0.20 -4.99
C LEU A 56 12.77 0.03 -6.43
N ASP A 57 11.89 -0.41 -7.31
CA ASP A 57 12.23 -0.53 -8.73
C ASP A 57 12.60 0.82 -9.31
N TYR A 58 11.79 1.83 -9.01
CA TYR A 58 12.06 3.18 -9.50
C TYR A 58 13.39 3.71 -8.95
N ALA A 59 13.71 3.36 -7.72
CA ALA A 59 14.94 3.80 -7.06
C ALA A 59 16.13 2.91 -7.38
N ALA A 60 15.96 1.95 -8.27
CA ALA A 60 17.00 1.00 -8.68
C ALA A 60 17.60 0.26 -7.48
N GLY A 61 16.77 -0.09 -6.52
CA GLY A 61 17.19 -0.83 -5.34
C GLY A 61 17.83 0.01 -4.25
N ASN A 62 17.92 1.30 -4.45
CA ASN A 62 18.53 2.20 -3.46
C ASN A 62 17.53 2.51 -2.36
N GLN A 63 17.72 1.90 -1.19
CA GLN A 63 16.75 2.03 -0.11
C GLN A 63 16.71 3.43 0.47
N SER A 64 17.84 4.12 0.51
CA SER A 64 17.85 5.50 1.01
C SER A 64 17.02 6.40 0.11
N ARG A 65 17.17 6.25 -1.19
CA ARG A 65 16.40 7.01 -2.14
C ARG A 65 14.92 6.64 -2.08
N ALA A 66 14.64 5.35 -1.95
CA ALA A 66 13.26 4.89 -1.83
C ALA A 66 12.58 5.49 -0.60
N ALA A 67 13.28 5.56 0.51
CA ALA A 67 12.71 6.14 1.73
C ALA A 67 12.37 7.61 1.53
N VAL A 68 13.23 8.34 0.82
CA VAL A 68 12.95 9.74 0.51
C VAL A 68 11.71 9.87 -0.37
N ILE A 69 11.62 9.03 -1.39
CA ILE A 69 10.46 9.07 -2.30
C ILE A 69 9.18 8.75 -1.53
N LEU A 70 9.25 7.78 -0.64
CA LEU A 70 8.08 7.38 0.16
C LEU A 70 7.75 8.38 1.26
N GLY A 71 8.73 9.21 1.65
CA GLY A 71 8.53 10.14 2.75
C GLY A 71 8.55 9.48 4.12
N ILE A 72 9.28 8.37 4.25
CA ILE A 72 9.39 7.68 5.54
C ILE A 72 10.86 7.54 5.91
N ASN A 73 11.07 7.22 7.16
CA ASN A 73 12.41 7.00 7.69
C ASN A 73 13.02 5.73 7.09
N ARG A 74 14.31 5.77 6.79
CA ARG A 74 14.99 4.63 6.18
C ARG A 74 14.91 3.38 7.06
N GLY A 75 15.05 3.55 8.37
CA GLY A 75 14.94 2.42 9.29
C GLY A 75 13.55 1.80 9.26
N THR A 76 12.54 2.65 9.16
CA THR A 76 11.16 2.18 9.04
C THR A 76 10.98 1.39 7.75
N LEU A 77 11.53 1.91 6.65
CA LEU A 77 11.45 1.20 5.39
C LEU A 77 12.09 -0.18 5.47
N ARG A 78 13.30 -0.24 6.05
CA ARG A 78 14.01 -1.51 6.16
C ARG A 78 13.23 -2.53 6.98
N LYS A 79 12.63 -2.06 8.08
CA LYS A 79 11.83 -2.93 8.91
C LYS A 79 10.61 -3.46 8.16
N LYS A 80 9.93 -2.59 7.42
CA LYS A 80 8.76 -3.00 6.67
C LYS A 80 9.11 -3.96 5.54
N LEU A 81 10.21 -3.71 4.87
CA LEU A 81 10.66 -4.62 3.81
C LEU A 81 10.92 -6.01 4.35
N ARG A 82 11.52 -6.08 5.54
CA ARG A 82 11.79 -7.35 6.17
C ARG A 82 10.49 -8.06 6.54
N GLU A 83 9.54 -7.32 7.11
CA GLU A 83 8.27 -7.88 7.52
C GLU A 83 7.46 -8.39 6.33
N LEU A 84 7.61 -7.74 5.19
CA LEU A 84 6.89 -8.13 3.98
C LEU A 84 7.63 -9.17 3.15
N GLY A 85 8.85 -9.53 3.56
CA GLY A 85 9.64 -10.48 2.82
C GLY A 85 10.24 -9.93 1.55
N LEU A 86 10.40 -8.62 1.48
CA LEU A 86 10.94 -7.96 0.29
C LEU A 86 12.41 -7.59 0.41
N SER A 87 13.00 -7.74 1.57
CA SER A 87 14.42 -7.48 1.73
C SER A 87 15.20 -8.76 1.48
N GLU A 88 16.46 -8.58 1.17
CA GLU A 88 17.32 -9.73 0.93
C GLU A 88 17.94 -10.25 2.17
#